data_98ffb2ca9ad3c81602f036d17f5e414e
#
_entry.id   98ffb2ca9ad3c81602f036d17f5e414e
#
_cell.length_a   1.000
_cell.length_b   1.000
_cell.length_c   1.000
_cell.angle_alpha   90.00
_cell.angle_beta   90.00
_cell.angle_gamma   90.00
#
_symmetry.space_group_name_H-M   'P 1'
#
loop_
_entity.id
_entity.type
_entity.pdbx_description
1 polymer ?
#
loop_
_entity_poly.entity_id
_entity_poly.type
_entity_poly.pdbx_seq_one_letter_code
_entity_poly.pdbx_strand_id
1 'polypeptide(L)'
;MIKSSIFSIFFFTGIISISLIFLPAFFLPQKIVLFGGKLMGHWTSFCLKYFLSTNIIIKGTENIINNEKFFIASSHQSMFETFYLQTIFNSPVFILKKELLLIPIFGWYLKKIGSISIKRNKTTKDNIGFFNNISKMTQDSKRPLIIFPQGTRVLP
;
A
#
# COMPACT_ATOMS: atom_id res chain seq x y z
N MET A 1 -25.54 5.34 -10.18
CA MET A 1 -24.92 6.63 -9.84
C MET A 1 -24.96 6.92 -8.34
N ILE A 2 -26.12 6.95 -7.68
CA ILE A 2 -26.25 7.31 -6.25
C ILE A 2 -25.36 6.45 -5.32
N LYS A 3 -25.40 5.11 -5.46
CA LYS A 3 -24.57 4.20 -4.65
C LYS A 3 -23.07 4.45 -4.80
N SER A 4 -22.61 4.78 -6.01
CA SER A 4 -21.19 5.08 -6.27
C SER A 4 -20.77 6.39 -5.62
N SER A 5 -21.63 7.41 -5.62
CA SER A 5 -21.36 8.70 -4.97
C SER A 5 -21.31 8.54 -3.44
N ILE A 6 -22.27 7.80 -2.87
CA ILE A 6 -22.30 7.49 -1.43
C ILE A 6 -21.02 6.72 -1.04
N PHE A 7 -20.66 5.69 -1.80
CA PHE A 7 -19.42 4.95 -1.59
C PHE A 7 -18.20 5.89 -1.57
N SER A 8 -18.08 6.78 -2.57
CA SER A 8 -16.92 7.66 -2.66
C SER A 8 -16.84 8.61 -1.45
N ILE A 9 -17.97 9.18 -1.02
CA ILE A 9 -18.01 10.06 0.15
C ILE A 9 -17.52 9.30 1.39
N PHE A 10 -18.12 8.16 1.69
CA PHE A 10 -17.75 7.38 2.88
C PHE A 10 -16.31 6.87 2.80
N PHE A 11 -15.89 6.37 1.65
CA PHE A 11 -14.54 5.90 1.42
C PHE A 11 -13.49 6.96 1.72
N PHE A 12 -13.59 8.12 1.08
CA PHE A 12 -12.61 9.20 1.27
C PHE A 12 -12.70 9.83 2.66
N THR A 13 -13.89 10.01 3.22
CA THR A 13 -14.05 10.50 4.59
C THR A 13 -13.35 9.58 5.58
N GLY A 14 -13.52 8.26 5.46
CA GLY A 14 -12.86 7.31 6.35
C GLY A 14 -11.34 7.32 6.19
N ILE A 15 -10.82 7.36 4.96
CA ILE A 15 -9.37 7.44 4.71
C ILE A 15 -8.78 8.73 5.32
N ILE A 16 -9.45 9.86 5.15
CA ILE A 16 -9.03 11.14 5.74
C ILE A 16 -9.07 11.06 7.27
N SER A 17 -10.17 10.55 7.85
CA SER A 17 -10.33 10.42 9.30
C SER A 17 -9.24 9.53 9.90
N ILE A 18 -8.98 8.36 9.30
CA ILE A 18 -7.90 7.46 9.75
C ILE A 18 -6.56 8.19 9.65
N SER A 19 -6.30 8.89 8.55
CA SER A 19 -5.05 9.65 8.37
C SER A 19 -4.86 10.70 9.46
N LEU A 20 -5.91 11.43 9.83
CA LEU A 20 -5.86 12.46 10.87
C LEU A 20 -5.67 11.85 12.26
N ILE A 21 -6.39 10.79 12.59
CA ILE A 21 -6.25 10.08 13.87
C ILE A 21 -4.83 9.55 14.06
N PHE A 22 -4.20 9.08 12.97
CA PHE A 22 -2.84 8.55 13.01
C PHE A 22 -1.74 9.61 12.82
N LEU A 23 -2.06 10.91 12.75
CA LEU A 23 -1.03 11.97 12.69
C LEU A 23 -0.02 11.88 13.86
N PRO A 24 -0.43 11.68 15.12
CA PRO A 24 0.54 11.54 16.22
C PRO A 24 1.49 10.33 16.06
N ALA A 25 1.10 9.34 15.25
CA ALA A 25 1.91 8.15 15.01
C ALA A 25 3.25 8.43 14.28
N PHE A 26 3.45 9.67 13.77
CA PHE A 26 4.77 10.09 13.28
C PHE A 26 5.85 10.07 14.36
N PHE A 27 5.48 10.36 15.59
CA PHE A 27 6.39 10.35 16.75
C PHE A 27 6.47 8.98 17.43
N LEU A 28 5.62 8.03 17.01
CA LEU A 28 5.50 6.72 17.62
C LEU A 28 6.22 5.64 16.77
N PRO A 29 6.42 4.43 17.29
CA PRO A 29 7.03 3.33 16.54
C PRO A 29 6.30 3.02 15.22
N GLN A 30 7.05 2.61 14.20
CA GLN A 30 6.54 2.28 12.86
C GLN A 30 5.35 1.32 12.89
N LYS A 31 5.30 0.40 13.85
CA LYS A 31 4.21 -0.59 14.01
C LYS A 31 2.83 0.06 14.10
N ILE A 32 2.73 1.24 14.72
CA ILE A 32 1.45 1.96 14.87
C ILE A 32 0.98 2.50 13.53
N VAL A 33 1.89 3.04 12.74
CA VAL A 33 1.57 3.51 11.38
C VAL A 33 1.16 2.35 10.46
N LEU A 34 1.85 1.21 10.58
CA LEU A 34 1.48 -0.01 9.83
C LEU A 34 0.10 -0.53 10.22
N PHE A 35 -0.28 -0.42 11.49
CA PHE A 35 -1.64 -0.73 11.94
C PHE A 35 -2.67 0.22 11.29
N GLY A 36 -2.38 1.52 11.21
CA GLY A 36 -3.23 2.48 10.48
C GLY A 36 -3.43 2.10 9.02
N GLY A 37 -2.38 1.64 8.35
CA GLY A 37 -2.47 1.12 6.97
C GLY A 37 -3.39 -0.09 6.84
N LYS A 38 -3.32 -1.05 7.78
CA LYS A 38 -4.24 -2.20 7.84
C LYS A 38 -5.68 -1.75 8.07
N LEU A 39 -5.90 -0.77 8.94
CA LEU A 39 -7.22 -0.21 9.20
C LEU A 39 -7.82 0.42 7.95
N MET A 40 -7.03 1.13 7.14
CA MET A 40 -7.46 1.65 5.84
C MET A 40 -7.89 0.52 4.88
N GLY A 41 -7.17 -0.60 4.87
CA GLY A 41 -7.53 -1.77 4.07
C GLY A 41 -8.86 -2.39 4.52
N HIS A 42 -9.07 -2.56 5.82
CA HIS A 42 -10.35 -3.05 6.36
C HIS A 42 -11.50 -2.08 6.09
N TRP A 43 -11.26 -0.77 6.23
CA TRP A 43 -12.24 0.25 5.89
C TRP A 43 -12.63 0.19 4.42
N THR A 44 -11.65 0.03 3.52
CA THR A 44 -11.91 -0.13 2.08
C THR A 44 -12.80 -1.33 1.80
N SER A 45 -12.50 -2.48 2.42
CA SER A 45 -13.32 -3.69 2.28
C SER A 45 -14.74 -3.51 2.81
N PHE A 46 -14.88 -2.84 3.93
CA PHE A 46 -16.17 -2.48 4.51
C PHE A 46 -16.98 -1.63 3.53
N CYS A 47 -16.40 -0.57 2.99
CA CYS A 47 -17.09 0.31 2.03
C CYS A 47 -17.53 -0.44 0.77
N LEU A 48 -16.67 -1.29 0.21
CA LEU A 48 -17.00 -2.12 -0.97
C LEU A 48 -18.18 -3.05 -0.70
N LYS A 49 -18.16 -3.72 0.44
CA LYS A 49 -19.19 -4.68 0.82
C LYS A 49 -20.56 -4.01 1.02
N TYR A 50 -20.60 -2.94 1.80
CA TYR A 50 -21.89 -2.37 2.25
C TYR A 50 -22.48 -1.37 1.26
N PHE A 51 -21.67 -0.62 0.53
CA PHE A 51 -22.19 0.40 -0.40
C PHE A 51 -22.27 -0.11 -1.85
N LEU A 52 -21.37 -1.00 -2.26
CA LEU A 52 -21.31 -1.52 -3.62
C LEU A 52 -21.72 -3.00 -3.72
N SER A 53 -22.09 -3.64 -2.59
CA SER A 53 -22.44 -5.06 -2.53
C SER A 53 -21.37 -5.97 -3.15
N THR A 54 -20.10 -5.57 -3.07
CA THR A 54 -18.97 -6.27 -3.66
C THR A 54 -18.30 -7.15 -2.60
N ASN A 55 -18.24 -8.45 -2.87
CA ASN A 55 -17.51 -9.40 -2.03
C ASN A 55 -16.10 -9.63 -2.58
N ILE A 56 -15.12 -9.57 -1.67
CA ILE A 56 -13.73 -9.85 -1.99
C ILE A 56 -13.48 -11.32 -1.73
N ILE A 57 -13.06 -12.06 -2.75
CA ILE A 57 -12.69 -13.47 -2.64
C ILE A 57 -11.19 -13.57 -2.88
N ILE A 58 -10.46 -14.09 -1.89
CA ILE A 58 -9.03 -14.35 -2.00
C ILE A 58 -8.85 -15.84 -2.25
N LYS A 59 -8.09 -16.16 -3.29
CA LYS A 59 -7.74 -17.55 -3.63
C LYS A 59 -6.23 -17.69 -3.63
N GLY A 60 -5.71 -18.87 -3.28
CA GLY A 60 -4.28 -19.16 -3.32
C GLY A 60 -3.51 -18.69 -2.11
N THR A 61 -4.18 -18.33 -1.00
CA THR A 61 -3.49 -17.95 0.24
C THR A 61 -2.66 -19.08 0.83
N GLU A 62 -3.03 -20.32 0.53
CA GLU A 62 -2.29 -21.53 0.87
C GLU A 62 -0.91 -21.62 0.22
N ASN A 63 -0.70 -20.91 -0.90
CA ASN A 63 0.59 -20.85 -1.59
C ASN A 63 1.55 -19.82 -0.99
N ILE A 64 1.09 -19.03 0.00
CA ILE A 64 1.93 -18.05 0.68
C ILE A 64 2.80 -18.78 1.70
N ILE A 65 4.10 -18.86 1.41
CA ILE A 65 5.06 -19.49 2.29
C ILE A 65 5.33 -18.56 3.48
N ASN A 66 4.78 -18.92 4.62
CA ASN A 66 5.03 -18.20 5.87
C ASN A 66 6.50 -18.39 6.28
N ASN A 67 7.16 -17.30 6.67
CA ASN A 67 8.55 -17.21 7.11
C ASN A 67 9.63 -17.11 6.02
N GLU A 68 9.31 -17.18 4.75
CA GLU A 68 10.26 -16.89 3.68
C GLU A 68 10.15 -15.44 3.19
N LYS A 69 11.26 -14.93 2.67
CA LYS A 69 11.29 -13.63 2.01
C LYS A 69 10.83 -13.81 0.57
N PHE A 70 9.78 -13.11 0.19
CA PHE A 70 9.24 -13.15 -1.17
C PHE A 70 8.86 -11.76 -1.65
N PHE A 71 8.74 -11.61 -2.94
CA PHE A 71 8.16 -10.42 -3.55
C PHE A 71 6.87 -10.77 -4.30
N ILE A 72 6.01 -9.78 -4.38
CA ILE A 72 4.70 -9.89 -5.01
C ILE A 72 4.68 -8.96 -6.21
N ALA A 73 4.55 -9.51 -7.41
CA ALA A 73 4.26 -8.75 -8.62
C ALA A 73 2.74 -8.69 -8.79
N SER A 74 2.14 -7.54 -8.53
CA SER A 74 0.69 -7.34 -8.59
C SER A 74 0.30 -6.49 -9.78
N SER A 75 -0.82 -6.82 -10.43
CA SER A 75 -1.44 -5.93 -11.39
C SER A 75 -2.01 -4.71 -10.68
N HIS A 76 -1.81 -3.51 -11.25
CA HIS A 76 -2.32 -2.26 -10.67
C HIS A 76 -3.52 -1.76 -11.47
N GLN A 77 -4.72 -2.02 -10.97
CA GLN A 77 -5.97 -1.65 -11.63
C GLN A 77 -6.67 -0.47 -10.95
N SER A 78 -6.56 -0.38 -9.62
CA SER A 78 -7.24 0.66 -8.85
C SER A 78 -6.42 1.11 -7.62
N MET A 79 -6.99 1.94 -6.77
CA MET A 79 -6.42 2.25 -5.45
C MET A 79 -6.68 1.13 -4.43
N PHE A 80 -7.58 0.21 -4.72
CA PHE A 80 -7.99 -0.86 -3.83
C PHE A 80 -6.80 -1.72 -3.41
N GLU A 81 -6.00 -2.16 -4.36
CA GLU A 81 -4.86 -3.06 -4.10
C GLU A 81 -3.88 -2.44 -3.10
N THR A 82 -3.63 -1.14 -3.21
CA THR A 82 -2.66 -0.46 -2.34
C THR A 82 -3.09 -0.44 -0.87
N PHE A 83 -4.38 -0.40 -0.59
CA PHE A 83 -4.92 -0.47 0.76
C PHE A 83 -5.13 -1.92 1.21
N TYR A 84 -5.73 -2.74 0.34
CA TYR A 84 -6.17 -4.08 0.73
C TYR A 84 -5.02 -5.09 0.90
N LEU A 85 -3.99 -5.02 0.07
CA LEU A 85 -2.83 -5.93 0.17
C LEU A 85 -2.09 -5.81 1.51
N GLN A 86 -2.24 -4.70 2.22
CA GLN A 86 -1.71 -4.54 3.57
C GLN A 86 -2.41 -5.42 4.61
N THR A 87 -3.63 -5.87 4.33
CA THR A 87 -4.38 -6.77 5.21
C THR A 87 -4.06 -8.24 4.98
N ILE A 88 -3.77 -8.61 3.72
CA ILE A 88 -3.43 -9.99 3.32
C ILE A 88 -1.99 -10.32 3.72
N PHE A 89 -1.06 -9.47 3.30
CA PHE A 89 0.35 -9.65 3.57
C PHE A 89 0.74 -8.83 4.81
N ASN A 90 1.56 -9.38 5.67
CA ASN A 90 1.90 -8.75 6.95
C ASN A 90 2.64 -7.41 6.76
N SER A 91 1.89 -6.36 6.46
CA SER A 91 2.39 -4.99 6.25
C SER A 91 3.52 -4.92 5.22
N PRO A 92 3.26 -5.22 3.96
CA PRO A 92 4.28 -5.30 2.92
C PRO A 92 4.98 -3.96 2.69
N VAL A 93 6.15 -4.01 2.10
CA VAL A 93 6.89 -2.83 1.62
C VAL A 93 6.48 -2.56 0.19
N PHE A 94 6.00 -1.37 -0.10
CA PHE A 94 5.60 -0.99 -1.45
C PHE A 94 6.74 -0.30 -2.20
N ILE A 95 6.94 -0.71 -3.45
CA ILE A 95 7.71 0.07 -4.42
C ILE A 95 6.76 1.02 -5.11
N LEU A 96 7.05 2.32 -5.02
CA LEU A 96 6.15 3.37 -5.48
C LEU A 96 6.87 4.48 -6.24
N LYS A 97 6.10 5.31 -6.92
CA LYS A 97 6.58 6.47 -7.64
C LYS A 97 7.06 7.55 -6.67
N LYS A 98 8.26 8.14 -6.92
CA LYS A 98 8.87 9.12 -6.02
C LYS A 98 7.97 10.33 -5.74
N GLU A 99 7.18 10.74 -6.70
CA GLU A 99 6.28 11.89 -6.61
C GLU A 99 5.19 11.71 -5.55
N LEU A 100 4.82 10.46 -5.21
CA LEU A 100 3.87 10.18 -4.13
C LEU A 100 4.41 10.58 -2.75
N LEU A 101 5.73 10.62 -2.58
CA LEU A 101 6.36 11.07 -1.33
C LEU A 101 6.26 12.58 -1.12
N LEU A 102 5.88 13.34 -2.16
CA LEU A 102 5.71 14.80 -2.09
C LEU A 102 4.29 15.20 -1.64
N ILE A 103 3.35 14.26 -1.63
CA ILE A 103 1.97 14.53 -1.19
C ILE A 103 2.00 14.76 0.34
N PRO A 104 1.53 15.93 0.82
CA PRO A 104 1.50 16.22 2.25
C PRO A 104 0.76 15.13 3.03
N ILE A 105 1.21 14.86 4.26
CA ILE A 105 0.69 13.82 5.15
C ILE A 105 0.89 12.41 4.56
N PHE A 106 0.32 12.13 3.38
CA PHE A 106 0.40 10.82 2.73
C PHE A 106 1.83 10.39 2.43
N GLY A 107 2.65 11.28 1.86
CA GLY A 107 4.07 11.01 1.59
C GLY A 107 4.86 10.73 2.89
N TRP A 108 4.50 11.37 3.99
CA TRP A 108 5.11 11.09 5.29
C TRP A 108 4.76 9.68 5.78
N TYR A 109 3.50 9.26 5.65
CA TYR A 109 3.10 7.89 5.96
C TYR A 109 3.89 6.88 5.13
N LEU A 110 4.00 7.10 3.82
CA LEU A 110 4.74 6.23 2.92
C LEU A 110 6.22 6.10 3.32
N LYS A 111 6.85 7.20 3.72
CA LYS A 111 8.22 7.18 4.25
C LYS A 111 8.30 6.42 5.57
N LYS A 112 7.39 6.70 6.50
CA LYS A 112 7.39 6.09 7.84
C LYS A 112 7.13 4.59 7.80
N ILE A 113 6.30 4.10 6.88
CA ILE A 113 6.09 2.66 6.69
C ILE A 113 7.24 1.97 5.95
N GLY A 114 8.23 2.73 5.48
CA GLY A 114 9.42 2.18 4.82
C GLY A 114 9.20 1.84 3.35
N SER A 115 8.32 2.54 2.65
CA SER A 115 8.13 2.35 1.21
C SER A 115 9.37 2.77 0.42
N ILE A 116 9.68 2.06 -0.65
CA ILE A 116 10.82 2.31 -1.53
C ILE A 116 10.34 3.10 -2.74
N SER A 117 10.95 4.26 -2.99
CA SER A 117 10.58 5.09 -4.14
C SER A 117 11.51 4.89 -5.32
N ILE A 118 10.94 4.88 -6.52
CA ILE A 118 11.66 4.82 -7.79
C ILE A 118 11.34 6.05 -8.64
N LYS A 119 12.35 6.60 -9.30
CA LYS A 119 12.18 7.59 -10.37
C LYS A 119 11.96 6.84 -11.68
N ARG A 120 10.79 7.01 -12.29
CA ARG A 120 10.51 6.49 -13.63
C ARG A 120 11.18 7.39 -14.67
N ASN A 121 11.47 6.83 -15.84
CA ASN A 121 12.07 7.55 -16.99
C ASN A 121 13.51 8.06 -16.75
N LYS A 122 14.24 7.47 -15.81
CA LYS A 122 15.67 7.76 -15.61
C LYS A 122 16.52 6.51 -15.78
N THR A 123 17.75 6.73 -16.22
CA THR A 123 18.73 5.66 -16.47
C THR A 123 19.07 4.87 -15.21
N THR A 124 19.68 3.69 -15.40
CA THR A 124 20.11 2.81 -14.30
C THR A 124 20.98 3.54 -13.27
N LYS A 125 21.79 4.52 -13.69
CA LYS A 125 22.64 5.33 -12.80
C LYS A 125 21.81 6.12 -11.77
N ASP A 126 20.67 6.67 -12.15
CA ASP A 126 19.79 7.43 -11.25
C ASP A 126 19.06 6.55 -10.21
N ASN A 127 19.04 5.24 -10.45
CA ASN A 127 18.37 4.25 -9.62
C ASN A 127 19.33 3.31 -8.87
N ILE A 128 20.64 3.57 -8.88
CA ILE A 128 21.63 2.75 -8.13
C ILE A 128 21.24 2.67 -6.65
N GLY A 129 20.84 3.78 -6.04
CA GLY A 129 20.36 3.81 -4.67
C GLY A 129 19.09 2.98 -4.44
N PHE A 130 18.28 2.73 -5.47
CA PHE A 130 17.09 1.88 -5.40
C PHE A 130 17.45 0.43 -5.12
N PHE A 131 18.42 -0.14 -5.84
CA PHE A 131 18.87 -1.52 -5.62
C PHE A 131 19.50 -1.70 -4.24
N ASN A 132 20.32 -0.74 -3.81
CA ASN A 132 20.91 -0.76 -2.47
C ASN A 132 19.83 -0.71 -1.38
N ASN A 133 18.79 0.12 -1.55
CA ASN A 133 17.67 0.19 -0.61
C ASN A 133 16.87 -1.12 -0.57
N ILE A 134 16.58 -1.74 -1.71
CA ILE A 134 15.94 -3.06 -1.76
C ILE A 134 16.79 -4.08 -1.02
N SER A 135 18.07 -4.19 -1.35
CA SER A 135 18.98 -5.15 -0.72
C SER A 135 19.00 -4.97 0.80
N LYS A 136 19.19 -3.75 1.28
CA LYS A 136 19.18 -3.47 2.72
C LYS A 136 17.86 -3.83 3.37
N MET A 137 16.72 -3.43 2.80
CA MET A 137 15.41 -3.73 3.37
C MET A 137 15.07 -5.21 3.36
N THR A 138 15.49 -5.95 2.32
CA THR A 138 15.31 -7.40 2.26
C THR A 138 16.22 -8.15 3.24
N GLN A 139 17.34 -7.57 3.63
CA GLN A 139 18.20 -8.13 4.70
C GLN A 139 17.60 -7.90 6.09
N ASP A 140 17.15 -6.68 6.36
CA ASP A 140 16.74 -6.24 7.70
C ASP A 140 15.27 -6.57 8.04
N SER A 141 14.42 -6.84 7.06
CA SER A 141 12.99 -7.02 7.25
C SER A 141 12.48 -8.34 6.68
N LYS A 142 11.63 -9.03 7.46
CA LYS A 142 10.84 -10.19 6.99
C LYS A 142 9.57 -9.78 6.22
N ARG A 143 9.38 -8.49 5.96
CA ARG A 143 8.19 -7.98 5.27
C ARG A 143 8.30 -8.25 3.78
N PRO A 144 7.25 -8.79 3.13
CA PRO A 144 7.24 -9.01 1.69
C PRO A 144 7.29 -7.68 0.93
N LEU A 145 7.86 -7.72 -0.27
CA LEU A 145 7.98 -6.57 -1.15
C LEU A 145 6.89 -6.62 -2.22
N ILE A 146 6.16 -5.52 -2.42
CA ILE A 146 5.16 -5.41 -3.49
C ILE A 146 5.65 -4.46 -4.58
N ILE A 147 5.58 -4.94 -5.82
CA ILE A 147 5.83 -4.16 -7.02
C ILE A 147 4.62 -4.23 -7.95
N PHE A 148 4.33 -3.11 -8.60
CA PHE A 148 3.37 -3.00 -9.69
C PHE A 148 4.13 -2.83 -11.02
N PRO A 149 4.40 -3.93 -11.76
CA PRO A 149 5.30 -3.91 -12.91
C PRO A 149 4.86 -2.94 -14.02
N GLN A 150 3.54 -2.77 -14.22
CA GLN A 150 3.00 -1.84 -15.21
C GLN A 150 3.36 -0.39 -14.92
N GLY A 151 3.63 -0.09 -13.65
CA GLY A 151 3.99 1.24 -13.21
C GLY A 151 2.86 2.29 -13.28
N THR A 152 1.72 1.96 -13.85
CA THR A 152 0.50 2.77 -13.91
C THR A 152 -0.71 1.85 -13.80
N ARG A 153 -1.88 2.45 -13.57
CA ARG A 153 -3.14 1.68 -13.58
C ARG A 153 -3.45 1.25 -15.00
N VAL A 154 -3.80 -0.02 -15.15
CA VAL A 154 -4.20 -0.62 -16.43
C VAL A 154 -5.61 -1.20 -16.28
N LEU A 155 -6.38 -1.16 -17.37
CA LEU A 155 -7.65 -1.84 -17.43
C LEU A 155 -7.43 -3.36 -17.40
N PRO A 156 -8.39 -4.11 -16.84
CA PRO A 156 -8.35 -5.56 -16.82
C PRO A 156 -8.36 -6.14 -18.23
#